data_5555f5588d64e4c9ab433dddbd235b66
#
_entry.id   5555f5588d64e4c9ab433dddbd235b66
#
_cell.length_a   1.000
_cell.length_b   1.000
_cell.length_c   1.000
_cell.angle_alpha   90.00
_cell.angle_beta   90.00
_cell.angle_gamma   90.00
#
_symmetry.space_group_name_H-M   'P 1'
#
loop_
_entity.id
_entity.type
_entity.pdbx_description
1 polymer ?
#
loop_
_entity_poly.entity_id
_entity_poly.type
_entity_poly.pdbx_seq_one_letter_code
_entity_poly.pdbx_strand_id
1 'polypeptide(L)'
;MKLSSTWYWAIICGLLATMPTQTAAQAQGHPLPQPESMTVDRSLSKADAAQMIRTARLFYAFWDTGKAEYASAAVDNDFRDNTLPEGRPQGPKGLLYASQTFRGAVPDLHCKIEDLLVSGDKITARLLFTGTHKGEFMGHPATGKPVSFLAIDILRIRGGRIVEDWHLEDNLNLLEQLGIVSLKK
;
A
#
# COMPACT_ATOMS: atom_id res chain seq x y z
N MET A 1 84.58 -14.20 -13.98
CA MET A 1 84.02 -13.18 -13.07
C MET A 1 82.56 -13.53 -12.80
N LYS A 2 82.24 -13.81 -11.49
CA LYS A 2 81.00 -14.48 -11.06
C LYS A 2 79.90 -13.48 -10.89
N LEU A 3 78.74 -13.76 -11.52
CA LEU A 3 77.47 -13.03 -11.31
C LEU A 3 76.62 -13.87 -10.35
N SER A 4 76.22 -13.27 -9.24
CA SER A 4 75.33 -13.87 -8.26
C SER A 4 73.87 -13.32 -8.55
N SER A 5 72.98 -14.24 -8.81
CA SER A 5 71.51 -13.92 -9.01
C SER A 5 70.85 -14.12 -7.66
N THR A 6 70.21 -13.02 -7.18
CA THR A 6 69.36 -13.02 -6.00
C THR A 6 67.91 -12.99 -6.44
N TRP A 7 67.14 -14.06 -6.11
CA TRP A 7 65.73 -14.18 -6.36
C TRP A 7 64.94 -13.51 -5.22
N TYR A 8 64.14 -12.47 -5.51
CA TYR A 8 63.16 -11.92 -4.58
C TYR A 8 61.81 -12.57 -4.83
N TRP A 9 61.33 -13.28 -3.82
CA TRP A 9 59.97 -13.76 -3.75
C TRP A 9 59.07 -12.62 -3.25
N ALA A 10 58.23 -12.06 -4.12
CA ALA A 10 57.19 -11.14 -3.71
C ALA A 10 55.97 -11.94 -3.20
N ILE A 11 55.73 -11.90 -1.92
CA ILE A 11 54.50 -12.41 -1.28
C ILE A 11 53.39 -11.40 -1.59
N ILE A 12 52.49 -11.78 -2.48
CA ILE A 12 51.26 -11.04 -2.70
C ILE A 12 50.27 -11.46 -1.59
N CYS A 13 50.16 -10.67 -0.53
CA CYS A 13 49.07 -10.75 0.44
C CYS A 13 47.79 -10.28 -0.23
N GLY A 14 46.94 -11.22 -0.65
CA GLY A 14 45.59 -10.92 -1.11
C GLY A 14 44.74 -10.40 0.03
N LEU A 15 44.48 -9.11 0.05
CA LEU A 15 43.41 -8.50 0.87
C LEU A 15 42.08 -8.97 0.33
N LEU A 16 41.48 -9.98 0.95
CA LEU A 16 40.05 -10.29 0.80
C LEU A 16 39.27 -9.13 1.42
N ALA A 17 38.84 -8.19 0.57
CA ALA A 17 37.88 -7.19 0.96
C ALA A 17 36.54 -7.88 1.22
N THR A 18 36.22 -8.11 2.49
CA THR A 18 34.88 -8.49 2.92
C THR A 18 33.96 -7.29 2.64
N MET A 19 33.18 -7.36 1.55
CA MET A 19 32.11 -6.40 1.31
C MET A 19 31.12 -6.54 2.47
N PRO A 20 30.74 -5.43 3.14
CA PRO A 20 29.66 -5.48 4.10
C PRO A 20 28.40 -5.84 3.32
N THR A 21 27.80 -6.99 3.64
CA THR A 21 26.43 -7.30 3.28
C THR A 21 25.59 -6.19 3.87
N GLN A 22 25.05 -5.31 3.01
CA GLN A 22 24.03 -4.36 3.40
C GLN A 22 22.82 -5.17 3.89
N THR A 23 22.77 -5.35 5.19
CA THR A 23 21.56 -5.77 5.89
C THR A 23 20.52 -4.71 5.53
N ALA A 24 19.54 -5.09 4.71
CA ALA A 24 18.41 -4.23 4.43
C ALA A 24 17.86 -3.77 5.79
N ALA A 25 18.03 -2.48 6.07
CA ALA A 25 17.48 -1.86 7.27
C ALA A 25 15.99 -2.22 7.30
N GLN A 26 15.64 -3.13 8.22
CA GLN A 26 14.25 -3.37 8.55
C GLN A 26 13.75 -2.03 9.06
N ALA A 27 13.00 -1.32 8.21
CA ALA A 27 12.19 -0.23 8.67
C ALA A 27 11.38 -0.80 9.85
N GLN A 28 11.63 -0.27 11.06
CA GLN A 28 10.79 -0.54 12.23
C GLN A 28 9.44 0.12 11.93
N GLY A 29 8.72 -0.48 10.98
CA GLY A 29 7.47 -0.03 10.46
C GLY A 29 6.35 -0.57 11.36
N HIS A 30 5.35 0.23 11.51
CA HIS A 30 4.04 -0.18 12.00
C HIS A 30 3.67 -1.55 11.41
N PRO A 31 3.21 -2.52 12.21
CA PRO A 31 2.87 -3.85 11.68
C PRO A 31 1.83 -3.70 10.58
N LEU A 32 2.05 -4.38 9.44
CA LEU A 32 1.09 -4.33 8.33
C LEU A 32 -0.29 -4.82 8.79
N PRO A 33 -1.39 -4.16 8.39
CA PRO A 33 -2.73 -4.55 8.78
C PRO A 33 -3.00 -6.01 8.43
N GLN A 34 -3.64 -6.72 9.34
CA GLN A 34 -4.04 -8.12 9.16
C GLN A 34 -5.52 -8.17 8.79
N PRO A 35 -5.92 -8.97 7.79
CA PRO A 35 -7.33 -9.22 7.54
C PRO A 35 -7.97 -10.01 8.69
N GLU A 36 -9.21 -9.67 9.06
CA GLU A 36 -9.96 -10.42 10.06
C GLU A 36 -10.39 -11.80 9.54
N SER A 37 -10.74 -11.85 8.24
CA SER A 37 -11.08 -13.06 7.52
C SER A 37 -10.30 -13.12 6.22
N MET A 38 -9.96 -14.34 5.78
CA MET A 38 -9.26 -14.53 4.53
C MET A 38 -9.60 -15.88 3.90
N THR A 39 -9.87 -15.84 2.60
CA THR A 39 -10.05 -17.04 1.78
C THR A 39 -9.02 -17.02 0.64
N VAL A 40 -8.31 -18.13 0.49
CA VAL A 40 -7.29 -18.30 -0.55
C VAL A 40 -7.68 -19.46 -1.47
N ASP A 41 -7.67 -19.22 -2.76
CA ASP A 41 -7.88 -20.25 -3.78
C ASP A 41 -6.81 -21.34 -3.66
N ARG A 42 -7.27 -22.58 -3.55
CA ARG A 42 -6.41 -23.77 -3.36
C ARG A 42 -5.52 -24.07 -4.58
N SER A 43 -5.81 -23.49 -5.74
CA SER A 43 -4.99 -23.64 -6.95
C SER A 43 -3.72 -22.81 -6.91
N LEU A 44 -3.65 -21.79 -6.05
CA LEU A 44 -2.47 -20.95 -5.88
C LEU A 44 -1.38 -21.67 -5.10
N SER A 45 -0.12 -21.46 -5.51
CA SER A 45 1.00 -21.89 -4.68
C SER A 45 1.03 -21.08 -3.37
N LYS A 46 1.54 -21.68 -2.29
CA LYS A 46 1.69 -20.95 -1.02
C LYS A 46 2.56 -19.72 -1.14
N ALA A 47 3.58 -19.76 -2.01
CA ALA A 47 4.49 -18.63 -2.23
C ALA A 47 3.78 -17.48 -2.95
N ASP A 48 3.03 -17.76 -4.03
CA ASP A 48 2.30 -16.75 -4.78
C ASP A 48 1.21 -16.11 -3.91
N ALA A 49 0.43 -16.93 -3.19
CA ALA A 49 -0.57 -16.43 -2.26
C ALA A 49 0.04 -15.52 -1.19
N ALA A 50 1.14 -15.91 -0.57
CA ALA A 50 1.82 -15.13 0.46
C ALA A 50 2.34 -13.80 -0.10
N GLN A 51 2.90 -13.80 -1.32
CA GLN A 51 3.35 -12.58 -1.98
C GLN A 51 2.18 -11.63 -2.27
N MET A 52 1.08 -12.14 -2.84
CA MET A 52 -0.11 -11.35 -3.14
C MET A 52 -0.71 -10.72 -1.87
N ILE A 53 -0.86 -11.52 -0.81
CA ILE A 53 -1.37 -11.05 0.49
C ILE A 53 -0.48 -9.95 1.06
N ARG A 54 0.85 -10.13 1.02
CA ARG A 54 1.80 -9.11 1.48
C ARG A 54 1.64 -7.81 0.70
N THR A 55 1.49 -7.88 -0.62
CA THR A 55 1.32 -6.71 -1.49
C THR A 55 0.03 -5.96 -1.16
N ALA A 56 -1.10 -6.65 -0.99
CA ALA A 56 -2.35 -6.04 -0.58
C ALA A 56 -2.25 -5.39 0.82
N ARG A 57 -1.60 -6.05 1.76
CA ARG A 57 -1.39 -5.48 3.11
C ARG A 57 -0.51 -4.23 3.10
N LEU A 58 0.47 -4.13 2.21
CA LEU A 58 1.23 -2.90 1.99
C LEU A 58 0.33 -1.79 1.43
N PHE A 59 -0.52 -2.11 0.47
CA PHE A 59 -1.47 -1.15 -0.10
C PHE A 59 -2.44 -0.62 0.97
N TYR A 60 -2.98 -1.48 1.81
CA TYR A 60 -3.87 -1.04 2.89
C TYR A 60 -3.13 -0.37 4.06
N ALA A 61 -1.85 -0.67 4.29
CA ALA A 61 -1.01 0.11 5.19
C ALA A 61 -0.81 1.55 4.70
N PHE A 62 -0.74 1.76 3.38
CA PHE A 62 -0.75 3.11 2.82
C PHE A 62 -2.07 3.83 3.13
N TRP A 63 -3.21 3.20 2.91
CA TRP A 63 -4.51 3.79 3.23
C TRP A 63 -4.70 4.04 4.73
N ASP A 64 -4.16 3.18 5.57
CA ASP A 64 -4.22 3.30 7.04
C ASP A 64 -3.32 4.42 7.59
N THR A 65 -2.15 4.63 7.01
CA THR A 65 -1.12 5.52 7.57
C THR A 65 -0.86 6.79 6.77
N GLY A 66 -1.22 6.81 5.47
CA GLY A 66 -0.87 7.87 4.52
C GLY A 66 0.60 7.87 4.07
N LYS A 67 1.42 6.89 4.50
CA LYS A 67 2.85 6.84 4.20
C LYS A 67 3.11 6.37 2.78
N ALA A 68 3.70 7.25 1.96
CA ALA A 68 3.94 7.02 0.53
C ALA A 68 4.84 5.80 0.24
N GLU A 69 5.75 5.45 1.15
CA GLU A 69 6.62 4.27 1.01
C GLU A 69 5.82 2.95 0.88
N TYR A 70 4.68 2.83 1.55
CA TYR A 70 3.82 1.66 1.42
C TYR A 70 3.17 1.57 0.04
N ALA A 71 2.66 2.69 -0.50
CA ALA A 71 2.15 2.73 -1.87
C ALA A 71 3.25 2.38 -2.88
N SER A 72 4.43 3.00 -2.76
CA SER A 72 5.57 2.73 -3.65
C SER A 72 6.04 1.27 -3.60
N ALA A 73 5.89 0.58 -2.45
CA ALA A 73 6.22 -0.83 -2.31
C ALA A 73 5.11 -1.76 -2.87
N ALA A 74 3.85 -1.30 -2.90
CA ALA A 74 2.71 -2.11 -3.28
C ALA A 74 2.35 -2.00 -4.77
N VAL A 75 2.37 -0.77 -5.34
CA VAL A 75 1.86 -0.55 -6.71
C VAL A 75 2.99 -0.51 -7.74
N ASP A 76 2.64 -0.85 -8.98
CA ASP A 76 3.52 -0.71 -10.13
C ASP A 76 3.62 0.75 -10.58
N ASN A 77 4.70 1.10 -11.29
CA ASN A 77 4.85 2.44 -11.86
C ASN A 77 3.76 2.76 -12.90
N ASP A 78 3.31 1.72 -13.63
CA ASP A 78 2.24 1.79 -14.64
C ASP A 78 0.87 1.42 -14.05
N PHE A 79 0.71 1.52 -12.72
CA PHE A 79 -0.55 1.27 -12.01
C PHE A 79 -1.70 2.07 -12.64
N ARG A 80 -2.82 1.39 -12.85
CA ARG A 80 -4.04 1.96 -13.40
C ARG A 80 -5.21 1.83 -12.43
N ASP A 81 -5.80 2.96 -12.09
CA ASP A 81 -7.09 3.04 -11.42
C ASP A 81 -8.20 2.99 -12.51
N ASN A 82 -9.03 1.94 -12.49
CA ASN A 82 -10.11 1.73 -13.47
C ASN A 82 -11.44 2.37 -13.05
N THR A 83 -11.52 2.90 -11.83
CA THR A 83 -12.68 3.60 -11.28
C THR A 83 -12.35 5.05 -10.93
N LEU A 84 -11.35 5.60 -11.61
CA LEU A 84 -10.78 6.91 -11.34
C LEU A 84 -11.83 8.01 -11.31
N PRO A 85 -12.04 8.72 -10.18
CA PRO A 85 -12.93 9.87 -10.12
C PRO A 85 -12.46 11.01 -11.02
N GLU A 86 -13.41 11.78 -11.54
CA GLU A 86 -13.12 12.95 -12.36
C GLU A 86 -12.18 13.94 -11.65
N GLY A 87 -11.19 14.45 -12.38
CA GLY A 87 -10.20 15.40 -11.87
C GLY A 87 -9.05 14.79 -11.07
N ARG A 88 -9.07 13.47 -10.77
CA ARG A 88 -7.95 12.79 -10.10
C ARG A 88 -6.89 12.38 -11.13
N PRO A 89 -5.58 12.59 -10.86
CA PRO A 89 -4.51 12.05 -11.71
C PRO A 89 -4.54 10.53 -11.77
N GLN A 90 -4.21 9.95 -12.92
CA GLN A 90 -4.03 8.50 -13.06
C GLN A 90 -2.70 8.05 -12.44
N GLY A 91 -2.63 6.76 -12.06
CA GLY A 91 -1.41 6.12 -11.59
C GLY A 91 -1.07 6.42 -10.12
N PRO A 92 0.18 6.11 -9.69
CA PRO A 92 0.59 6.27 -8.29
C PRO A 92 0.40 7.68 -7.73
N LYS A 93 0.50 8.72 -8.57
CA LYS A 93 0.24 10.11 -8.15
C LYS A 93 -1.21 10.33 -7.72
N GLY A 94 -2.15 9.64 -8.35
CA GLY A 94 -3.57 9.71 -8.00
C GLY A 94 -3.86 9.14 -6.62
N LEU A 95 -3.21 8.05 -6.24
CA LEU A 95 -3.30 7.47 -4.90
C LEU A 95 -2.82 8.46 -3.83
N LEU A 96 -1.65 9.07 -4.05
CA LEU A 96 -1.09 10.06 -3.12
C LEU A 96 -2.01 11.27 -2.98
N TYR A 97 -2.52 11.78 -4.10
CA TYR A 97 -3.48 12.88 -4.12
C TYR A 97 -4.75 12.54 -3.33
N ALA A 98 -5.33 11.36 -3.58
CA ALA A 98 -6.55 10.91 -2.88
C ALA A 98 -6.34 10.78 -1.38
N SER A 99 -5.23 10.14 -0.96
CA SER A 99 -4.90 9.98 0.46
C SER A 99 -4.69 11.34 1.15
N GLN A 100 -3.95 12.26 0.53
CA GLN A 100 -3.72 13.59 1.08
C GLN A 100 -5.02 14.39 1.22
N THR A 101 -5.86 14.38 0.19
CA THR A 101 -7.15 15.08 0.20
C THR A 101 -8.06 14.54 1.29
N PHE A 102 -8.21 13.23 1.38
CA PHE A 102 -9.11 12.63 2.36
C PHE A 102 -8.58 12.77 3.80
N ARG A 103 -7.26 12.63 4.01
CA ARG A 103 -6.64 12.87 5.31
C ARG A 103 -6.62 14.34 5.71
N GLY A 104 -6.70 15.27 4.79
CA GLY A 104 -6.98 16.67 5.09
C GLY A 104 -8.29 16.85 5.84
N ALA A 105 -9.33 16.10 5.43
CA ALA A 105 -10.65 16.10 6.06
C ALA A 105 -10.73 15.18 7.29
N VAL A 106 -10.10 14.00 7.24
CA VAL A 106 -10.13 12.96 8.29
C VAL A 106 -8.68 12.58 8.64
N PRO A 107 -7.99 13.39 9.50
CA PRO A 107 -6.56 13.19 9.80
C PRO A 107 -6.22 11.88 10.50
N ASP A 108 -7.17 11.35 11.25
CA ASP A 108 -7.10 10.09 11.99
C ASP A 108 -7.76 8.92 11.22
N LEU A 109 -7.75 8.98 9.89
CA LEU A 109 -8.27 7.90 9.05
C LEU A 109 -7.58 6.59 9.36
N HIS A 110 -8.38 5.58 9.66
CA HIS A 110 -7.99 4.18 9.86
C HIS A 110 -8.63 3.30 8.80
N CYS A 111 -7.85 2.36 8.26
CA CYS A 111 -8.27 1.39 7.26
C CYS A 111 -8.13 -0.04 7.82
N LYS A 112 -9.26 -0.71 8.03
CA LYS A 112 -9.32 -2.09 8.50
C LYS A 112 -9.69 -3.02 7.35
N ILE A 113 -8.95 -4.12 7.21
CA ILE A 113 -9.29 -5.20 6.25
C ILE A 113 -10.23 -6.17 6.96
N GLU A 114 -11.51 -6.14 6.63
CA GLU A 114 -12.48 -7.05 7.23
C GLU A 114 -12.47 -8.43 6.56
N ASP A 115 -12.27 -8.46 5.23
CA ASP A 115 -12.20 -9.72 4.49
C ASP A 115 -11.27 -9.61 3.29
N LEU A 116 -10.58 -10.69 2.95
CA LEU A 116 -9.64 -10.77 1.84
C LEU A 116 -9.84 -12.06 1.06
N LEU A 117 -10.22 -11.95 -0.21
CA LEU A 117 -10.35 -13.08 -1.13
C LEU A 117 -9.19 -13.06 -2.11
N VAL A 118 -8.42 -14.15 -2.18
CA VAL A 118 -7.25 -14.28 -3.06
C VAL A 118 -7.54 -15.36 -4.09
N SER A 119 -7.63 -15.00 -5.36
CA SER A 119 -7.94 -15.94 -6.45
C SER A 119 -7.31 -15.53 -7.77
N GLY A 120 -6.64 -16.47 -8.44
CA GLY A 120 -5.93 -16.21 -9.69
C GLY A 120 -4.89 -15.11 -9.52
N ASP A 121 -4.98 -14.05 -10.35
CA ASP A 121 -4.11 -12.86 -10.28
C ASP A 121 -4.75 -11.69 -9.51
N LYS A 122 -5.85 -11.94 -8.77
CA LYS A 122 -6.63 -10.89 -8.11
C LYS A 122 -6.78 -11.10 -6.61
N ILE A 123 -6.93 -9.97 -5.94
CA ILE A 123 -7.41 -9.90 -4.55
C ILE A 123 -8.66 -9.02 -4.53
N THR A 124 -9.71 -9.52 -3.89
CA THR A 124 -10.85 -8.68 -3.51
C THR A 124 -10.81 -8.46 -2.02
N ALA A 125 -10.92 -7.20 -1.59
CA ALA A 125 -10.94 -6.82 -0.19
C ALA A 125 -12.23 -6.09 0.16
N ARG A 126 -12.80 -6.42 1.33
CA ARG A 126 -13.81 -5.63 2.01
C ARG A 126 -13.15 -4.86 3.14
N LEU A 127 -13.30 -3.54 3.09
CA LEU A 127 -12.61 -2.60 3.95
C LEU A 127 -13.61 -1.81 4.79
N LEU A 128 -13.22 -1.49 6.02
CA LEU A 128 -13.92 -0.51 6.85
C LEU A 128 -12.98 0.67 7.09
N PHE A 129 -13.39 1.84 6.63
CA PHE A 129 -12.72 3.11 6.94
C PHE A 129 -13.42 3.80 8.09
N THR A 130 -12.63 4.28 9.07
CA THR A 130 -13.14 5.04 10.22
C THR A 130 -12.25 6.24 10.50
N GLY A 131 -12.78 7.25 11.17
CA GLY A 131 -12.05 8.43 11.61
C GLY A 131 -12.96 9.54 12.10
N THR A 132 -12.44 10.77 12.16
CA THR A 132 -13.19 11.95 12.64
C THR A 132 -13.06 13.07 11.61
N HIS A 133 -14.19 13.65 11.20
CA HIS A 133 -14.23 14.79 10.27
C HIS A 133 -13.72 16.07 10.96
N LYS A 134 -12.44 16.36 10.79
CA LYS A 134 -11.72 17.47 11.45
C LYS A 134 -11.25 18.57 10.50
N GLY A 135 -11.34 18.36 9.17
CA GLY A 135 -10.96 19.32 8.15
C GLY A 135 -12.09 19.58 7.17
N GLU A 136 -11.90 20.54 6.26
CA GLU A 136 -12.85 20.79 5.19
C GLU A 136 -12.86 19.62 4.19
N PHE A 137 -14.06 19.25 3.72
CA PHE A 137 -14.25 18.27 2.65
C PHE A 137 -15.29 18.76 1.65
N MET A 138 -14.91 18.83 0.38
CA MET A 138 -15.79 19.28 -0.74
C MET A 138 -16.49 20.65 -0.46
N GLY A 139 -15.77 21.60 0.15
CA GLY A 139 -16.29 22.91 0.51
C GLY A 139 -17.16 22.93 1.79
N HIS A 140 -17.31 21.81 2.48
CA HIS A 140 -18.05 21.73 3.74
C HIS A 140 -17.09 21.75 4.94
N PRO A 141 -17.33 22.61 5.96
CA PRO A 141 -16.48 22.72 7.12
C PRO A 141 -16.52 21.48 7.99
N ALA A 142 -15.46 21.28 8.78
CA ALA A 142 -15.35 20.20 9.75
C ALA A 142 -16.56 20.13 10.70
N THR A 143 -17.11 18.93 10.88
CA THR A 143 -18.27 18.71 11.78
C THR A 143 -17.85 18.19 13.15
N GLY A 144 -16.61 17.68 13.30
CA GLY A 144 -16.15 16.99 14.50
C GLY A 144 -16.80 15.61 14.73
N LYS A 145 -17.63 15.14 13.81
CA LYS A 145 -18.34 13.86 13.94
C LYS A 145 -17.45 12.69 13.53
N PRO A 146 -17.66 11.50 14.12
CA PRO A 146 -17.06 10.28 13.62
C PRO A 146 -17.65 9.94 12.24
N VAL A 147 -16.83 9.33 11.39
CA VAL A 147 -17.21 8.76 10.10
C VAL A 147 -16.86 7.28 10.05
N SER A 148 -17.71 6.49 9.40
CA SER A 148 -17.50 5.06 9.21
C SER A 148 -18.16 4.62 7.90
N PHE A 149 -17.38 4.13 6.93
CA PHE A 149 -17.91 3.70 5.63
C PHE A 149 -17.15 2.49 5.11
N LEU A 150 -17.84 1.69 4.30
CA LEU A 150 -17.30 0.51 3.66
C LEU A 150 -16.68 0.85 2.30
N ALA A 151 -15.69 0.04 1.90
CA ALA A 151 -15.21 0.00 0.54
C ALA A 151 -14.96 -1.44 0.09
N ILE A 152 -15.03 -1.65 -1.23
CA ILE A 152 -14.64 -2.89 -1.90
C ILE A 152 -13.62 -2.56 -2.95
N ASP A 153 -12.46 -3.21 -2.88
CA ASP A 153 -11.42 -3.12 -3.89
C ASP A 153 -11.27 -4.46 -4.61
N ILE A 154 -10.98 -4.42 -5.89
CA ILE A 154 -10.49 -5.55 -6.68
C ILE A 154 -9.13 -5.15 -7.23
N LEU A 155 -8.07 -5.76 -6.69
CA LEU A 155 -6.68 -5.51 -7.08
C LEU A 155 -6.22 -6.59 -8.05
N ARG A 156 -5.61 -6.22 -9.19
CA ARG A 156 -4.86 -7.16 -10.02
C ARG A 156 -3.38 -7.08 -9.69
N ILE A 157 -2.76 -8.24 -9.44
CA ILE A 157 -1.37 -8.33 -9.03
C ILE A 157 -0.57 -9.09 -10.10
N ARG A 158 0.53 -8.49 -10.56
CA ARG A 158 1.51 -9.09 -11.45
C ARG A 158 2.92 -8.79 -10.95
N GLY A 159 3.80 -9.79 -10.99
CA GLY A 159 5.18 -9.60 -10.50
C GLY A 159 5.27 -9.11 -9.05
N GLY A 160 4.27 -9.41 -8.20
CA GLY A 160 4.22 -8.98 -6.81
C GLY A 160 3.83 -7.52 -6.60
N ARG A 161 3.30 -6.84 -7.64
CA ARG A 161 2.84 -5.45 -7.58
C ARG A 161 1.41 -5.33 -8.08
N ILE A 162 0.67 -4.37 -7.55
CA ILE A 162 -0.67 -4.03 -8.02
C ILE A 162 -0.51 -3.24 -9.33
N VAL A 163 -1.08 -3.78 -10.41
CA VAL A 163 -1.06 -3.15 -11.74
C VAL A 163 -2.39 -2.48 -12.08
N GLU A 164 -3.49 -2.95 -11.50
CA GLU A 164 -4.82 -2.37 -11.69
C GLU A 164 -5.63 -2.44 -10.40
N ASP A 165 -6.52 -1.48 -10.25
CA ASP A 165 -7.49 -1.39 -9.17
C ASP A 165 -8.87 -1.05 -9.73
N TRP A 166 -9.91 -1.65 -9.17
CA TRP A 166 -11.32 -1.27 -9.27
C TRP A 166 -11.82 -1.12 -7.85
N HIS A 167 -12.25 0.07 -7.47
CA HIS A 167 -12.69 0.34 -6.12
C HIS A 167 -14.08 0.98 -6.10
N LEU A 168 -14.81 0.74 -5.03
CA LEU A 168 -16.10 1.33 -4.77
C LEU A 168 -16.24 1.60 -3.27
N GLU A 169 -16.41 2.86 -2.91
CA GLU A 169 -16.69 3.28 -1.54
C GLU A 169 -18.19 3.55 -1.37
N ASP A 170 -18.71 3.32 -0.18
CA ASP A 170 -20.06 3.76 0.21
C ASP A 170 -20.08 5.29 0.43
N ASN A 171 -19.92 6.01 -0.69
CA ASN A 171 -19.82 7.46 -0.69
C ASN A 171 -21.13 8.13 -0.23
N LEU A 172 -22.30 7.50 -0.49
CA LEU A 172 -23.56 8.07 -0.04
C LEU A 172 -23.63 8.12 1.48
N ASN A 173 -23.31 7.02 2.15
CA ASN A 173 -23.27 6.93 3.62
C ASN A 173 -22.25 7.93 4.19
N LEU A 174 -21.05 8.02 3.58
CA LEU A 174 -20.04 8.99 4.00
C LEU A 174 -20.57 10.44 3.91
N LEU A 175 -21.16 10.83 2.77
CA LEU A 175 -21.67 12.18 2.56
C LEU A 175 -22.85 12.53 3.49
N GLU A 176 -23.70 11.55 3.85
CA GLU A 176 -24.74 11.72 4.87
C GLU A 176 -24.16 11.97 6.25
N GLN A 177 -23.14 11.20 6.66
CA GLN A 177 -22.46 11.38 7.95
C GLN A 177 -21.77 12.75 8.05
N LEU A 178 -21.19 13.22 6.95
CA LEU A 178 -20.59 14.55 6.84
C LEU A 178 -21.65 15.68 6.84
N GLY A 179 -22.93 15.36 6.61
CA GLY A 179 -24.01 16.34 6.48
C GLY A 179 -24.03 17.09 5.16
N ILE A 180 -23.34 16.55 4.14
CA ILE A 180 -23.28 17.14 2.78
C ILE A 180 -24.53 16.78 2.00
N VAL A 181 -25.06 15.57 2.18
CA VAL A 181 -26.27 15.07 1.56
C VAL A 181 -27.27 14.68 2.65
N SER A 182 -28.56 14.90 2.38
CA SER A 182 -29.66 14.42 3.21
C SER A 182 -30.68 13.74 2.32
N LEU A 183 -30.92 12.46 2.55
CA LEU A 183 -32.03 11.75 1.89
C LEU A 183 -33.34 12.20 2.54
N LYS A 184 -34.25 12.75 1.74
CA LYS A 184 -35.63 13.00 2.21
C LYS A 184 -36.28 11.65 2.51
N LYS A 185 -36.72 11.47 3.73
CA LYS A 185 -37.58 10.35 4.12
C LYS A 185 -38.98 10.52 3.54
#